data_efba00985ed44679b367a41564975a89
#
_entry.id   efba00985ed44679b367a41564975a89
#
_cell.length_a   1.000
_cell.length_b   1.000
_cell.length_c   1.000
_cell.angle_alpha   90.00
_cell.angle_beta   90.00
_cell.angle_gamma   90.00
#
_symmetry.space_group_name_H-M   'P 1'
#
loop_
_entity.id
_entity.type
_entity.pdbx_description
1 polymer ?
#
loop_
_entity_poly.entity_id
_entity_poly.type
_entity_poly.pdbx_seq_one_letter_code
_entity_poly.pdbx_strand_id
1 'polypeptide(L)'
;MIFGKAINRYYLKHAPVLLLGILSLLTVDYIQLLIPELYRLVINGANLGQVVVDGQTLPFTREVLFQHICLPMIWIVVLMVIGRFLWRVCFFGSAVSVAADLRERMFDHSRRLSQQYYQVNKVGNLMSLYTNDLDTIQECFGDGILMFFDAAVLGIMALVKMWRMDCKLTLLALIPAAVMFVLGTVMSQVMTRRWEERQQAFSDLSDFAQENFSGIAVIKAFVKELKELIAFRRLNKENEEVNVAYTKIATLLEVLVTLFVESVICVILGYGGWLVWRGQFNAGQLVEYIGYFEAIVWPIMAISMLIEKTSRGKASLNRITELLDAPIDVADRDGVADLRDPHGGIEFRHLTFRYPDGEYDVLKDVSFTIKPGESVGIVGKTGAGKTALVDLLLRTYNVPDGTLFVDGQDVNAVSIHSVRDACAYVPQDNFLFSDTIAHNIGFGVDDASQADIDRAAALADVRDNIVDFKDGYETVLGERGVTVSGGQKQRISIARALLKNAPILILDDSVSAVDTRTEKIILDNLKTSRAGKTTLLIAHRISTVEQLDKIVFIEDGRVEAVGPHDELYRSCAEYRRMVDLQKLEDEEGGGSHG
;
A
#
# COMPACT_ATOMS: atom_id res chain seq x y z
N MET A 1 -5.86 -19.76 -10.62
CA MET A 1 -4.50 -19.64 -10.05
C MET A 1 -3.75 -18.52 -10.77
N ILE A 2 -2.92 -17.74 -10.05
CA ILE A 2 -2.04 -16.72 -10.63
C ILE A 2 -0.61 -17.22 -10.65
N PHE A 3 0.12 -16.89 -11.73
CA PHE A 3 1.54 -17.21 -11.89
C PHE A 3 2.32 -15.93 -12.20
N GLY A 4 3.52 -15.79 -11.65
CA GLY A 4 4.41 -14.66 -11.87
C GLY A 4 5.68 -14.74 -11.04
N LYS A 5 6.68 -13.92 -11.38
CA LYS A 5 8.01 -13.91 -10.73
C LYS A 5 7.92 -13.86 -9.20
N ALA A 6 7.07 -12.97 -8.66
CA ALA A 6 6.97 -12.74 -7.22
C ALA A 6 6.30 -13.89 -6.46
N ILE A 7 5.42 -14.70 -7.11
CA ILE A 7 4.55 -15.65 -6.42
C ILE A 7 4.87 -17.12 -6.69
N ASN A 8 5.50 -17.47 -7.85
CA ASN A 8 5.74 -18.86 -8.22
C ASN A 8 6.53 -19.65 -7.17
N ARG A 9 7.50 -19.01 -6.52
CA ARG A 9 8.29 -19.63 -5.46
C ARG A 9 7.46 -20.07 -4.27
N TYR A 10 6.33 -19.41 -4.01
CA TYR A 10 5.47 -19.74 -2.88
C TYR A 10 4.65 -21.01 -3.11
N TYR A 11 4.26 -21.28 -4.35
CA TYR A 11 3.66 -22.58 -4.69
C TYR A 11 4.61 -23.74 -4.36
N LEU A 12 5.91 -23.59 -4.62
CA LEU A 12 6.91 -24.60 -4.27
C LEU A 12 7.15 -24.66 -2.76
N LYS A 13 7.26 -23.50 -2.09
CA LYS A 13 7.46 -23.43 -0.61
C LYS A 13 6.33 -24.11 0.14
N HIS A 14 5.09 -23.91 -0.29
CA HIS A 14 3.89 -24.44 0.37
C HIS A 14 3.37 -25.74 -0.27
N ALA A 15 4.09 -26.33 -1.24
CA ALA A 15 3.63 -27.50 -1.98
C ALA A 15 3.16 -28.68 -1.11
N PRO A 16 3.81 -29.08 -0.01
CA PRO A 16 3.33 -30.20 0.81
C PRO A 16 1.96 -29.91 1.44
N VAL A 17 1.76 -28.69 1.96
CA VAL A 17 0.52 -28.27 2.59
C VAL A 17 -0.60 -28.15 1.55
N LEU A 18 -0.29 -27.57 0.38
CA LEU A 18 -1.25 -27.44 -0.72
C LEU A 18 -1.66 -28.80 -1.27
N LEU A 19 -0.73 -29.76 -1.41
CA LEU A 19 -1.05 -31.13 -1.85
C LEU A 19 -1.96 -31.85 -0.84
N LEU A 20 -1.70 -31.69 0.46
CA LEU A 20 -2.61 -32.23 1.50
C LEU A 20 -3.99 -31.62 1.40
N GLY A 21 -4.08 -30.31 1.19
CA GLY A 21 -5.34 -29.59 0.98
C GLY A 21 -6.09 -30.08 -0.26
N ILE A 22 -5.39 -30.25 -1.39
CA ILE A 22 -5.96 -30.77 -2.64
C ILE A 22 -6.49 -32.22 -2.43
N LEU A 23 -5.68 -33.08 -1.81
CA LEU A 23 -6.12 -34.47 -1.54
C LEU A 23 -7.37 -34.50 -0.65
N SER A 24 -7.41 -33.65 0.38
CA SER A 24 -8.58 -33.52 1.25
C SER A 24 -9.81 -33.01 0.49
N LEU A 25 -9.65 -32.02 -0.39
CA LEU A 25 -10.71 -31.48 -1.23
C LEU A 25 -11.27 -32.57 -2.16
N LEU A 26 -10.40 -33.27 -2.90
CA LEU A 26 -10.80 -34.36 -3.79
C LEU A 26 -11.55 -35.48 -3.06
N THR A 27 -11.14 -35.77 -1.82
CA THR A 27 -11.83 -36.73 -0.97
C THR A 27 -13.22 -36.25 -0.61
N VAL A 28 -13.36 -34.97 -0.24
CA VAL A 28 -14.68 -34.37 0.05
C VAL A 28 -15.59 -34.39 -1.17
N ASP A 29 -15.08 -34.02 -2.36
CA ASP A 29 -15.86 -34.01 -3.62
C ASP A 29 -16.35 -35.41 -3.97
N TYR A 30 -15.49 -36.42 -3.83
CA TYR A 30 -15.86 -37.81 -4.05
C TYR A 30 -16.96 -38.26 -3.07
N ILE A 31 -16.79 -37.99 -1.77
CA ILE A 31 -17.76 -38.36 -0.73
C ILE A 31 -19.10 -37.62 -0.93
N GLN A 32 -19.05 -36.36 -1.37
CA GLN A 32 -20.26 -35.58 -1.66
C GLN A 32 -21.10 -36.23 -2.75
N LEU A 33 -20.47 -36.83 -3.77
CA LEU A 33 -21.18 -37.54 -4.85
C LEU A 33 -21.75 -38.91 -4.46
N LEU A 34 -21.48 -39.40 -3.23
CA LEU A 34 -22.15 -40.60 -2.69
C LEU A 34 -23.53 -40.27 -2.10
N ILE A 35 -23.82 -39.02 -1.76
CA ILE A 35 -25.10 -38.62 -1.15
C ILE A 35 -26.29 -38.91 -2.06
N PRO A 36 -26.28 -38.56 -3.37
CA PRO A 36 -27.34 -38.90 -4.28
C PRO A 36 -27.60 -40.40 -4.39
N GLU A 37 -26.57 -41.25 -4.28
CA GLU A 37 -26.71 -42.70 -4.27
C GLU A 37 -27.51 -43.20 -3.05
N LEU A 38 -27.28 -42.60 -1.88
CA LEU A 38 -28.03 -42.89 -0.67
C LEU A 38 -29.51 -42.46 -0.79
N TYR A 39 -29.78 -41.31 -1.44
CA TYR A 39 -31.16 -40.89 -1.75
C TYR A 39 -31.87 -41.90 -2.64
N ARG A 40 -31.20 -42.45 -3.65
CA ARG A 40 -31.72 -43.53 -4.47
C ARG A 40 -32.15 -44.72 -3.62
N LEU A 41 -31.32 -45.16 -2.66
CA LEU A 41 -31.63 -46.33 -1.82
C LEU A 41 -32.87 -46.08 -0.95
N VAL A 42 -33.01 -44.86 -0.36
CA VAL A 42 -34.21 -44.51 0.42
C VAL A 42 -35.49 -44.58 -0.41
N ILE A 43 -35.46 -43.92 -1.59
CA ILE A 43 -36.64 -43.80 -2.44
C ILE A 43 -37.06 -45.17 -3.03
N ASN A 44 -36.08 -45.95 -3.47
CA ASN A 44 -36.37 -47.31 -3.96
C ASN A 44 -36.88 -48.22 -2.84
N GLY A 45 -36.29 -48.14 -1.63
CA GLY A 45 -36.77 -48.89 -0.47
C GLY A 45 -38.20 -48.54 -0.10
N ALA A 46 -38.53 -47.24 -0.08
CA ALA A 46 -39.90 -46.79 0.22
C ALA A 46 -40.92 -47.23 -0.85
N ASN A 47 -40.54 -47.18 -2.16
CA ASN A 47 -41.43 -47.49 -3.27
C ASN A 47 -41.57 -49.00 -3.53
N LEU A 48 -40.48 -49.76 -3.48
CA LEU A 48 -40.40 -51.15 -3.87
C LEU A 48 -40.40 -52.13 -2.69
N GLY A 49 -40.27 -51.61 -1.45
CA GLY A 49 -40.12 -52.44 -0.25
C GLY A 49 -38.80 -53.20 -0.19
N GLN A 50 -37.89 -52.95 -1.14
CA GLN A 50 -36.59 -53.62 -1.29
C GLN A 50 -35.52 -52.65 -1.72
N VAL A 51 -34.28 -52.87 -1.29
CA VAL A 51 -33.10 -52.10 -1.73
C VAL A 51 -32.02 -53.04 -2.25
N VAL A 52 -31.33 -52.63 -3.29
CA VAL A 52 -30.17 -53.36 -3.83
C VAL A 52 -28.91 -52.73 -3.29
N VAL A 53 -28.22 -53.44 -2.42
CA VAL A 53 -26.94 -53.04 -1.83
C VAL A 53 -25.91 -54.11 -2.19
N ASP A 54 -24.79 -53.70 -2.80
CA ASP A 54 -23.68 -54.58 -3.21
C ASP A 54 -24.16 -55.82 -4.05
N GLY A 55 -25.18 -55.62 -4.92
CA GLY A 55 -25.73 -56.67 -5.79
C GLY A 55 -26.70 -57.64 -5.10
N GLN A 56 -26.98 -57.46 -3.81
CA GLN A 56 -27.96 -58.24 -3.06
C GLN A 56 -29.23 -57.44 -2.83
N THR A 57 -30.37 -58.09 -3.08
CA THR A 57 -31.70 -57.52 -2.83
C THR A 57 -32.09 -57.78 -1.37
N LEU A 58 -32.16 -56.73 -0.57
CA LEU A 58 -32.51 -56.78 0.85
C LEU A 58 -33.92 -56.19 1.06
N PRO A 59 -34.77 -56.77 1.94
CA PRO A 59 -36.04 -56.16 2.31
C PRO A 59 -35.79 -54.83 3.03
N PHE A 60 -36.60 -53.79 2.73
CA PHE A 60 -36.46 -52.44 3.35
C PHE A 60 -36.99 -52.46 4.78
N THR A 61 -36.12 -52.86 5.73
CA THR A 61 -36.42 -52.93 7.15
C THR A 61 -35.74 -51.77 7.89
N ARG A 62 -36.15 -51.55 9.15
CA ARG A 62 -35.48 -50.51 10.02
C ARG A 62 -33.99 -50.79 10.18
N GLU A 63 -33.57 -52.02 10.24
CA GLU A 63 -32.17 -52.42 10.39
C GLU A 63 -31.37 -52.10 9.13
N VAL A 64 -31.90 -52.43 7.94
CA VAL A 64 -31.28 -52.11 6.65
C VAL A 64 -31.21 -50.59 6.43
N LEU A 65 -32.26 -49.84 6.79
CA LEU A 65 -32.26 -48.39 6.75
C LEU A 65 -31.13 -47.82 7.64
N PHE A 66 -30.99 -48.32 8.85
CA PHE A 66 -29.97 -47.80 9.77
C PHE A 66 -28.56 -48.19 9.33
N GLN A 67 -28.31 -49.45 8.99
CA GLN A 67 -26.96 -49.96 8.66
C GLN A 67 -26.44 -49.47 7.32
N HIS A 68 -27.27 -49.43 6.28
CA HIS A 68 -26.84 -49.14 4.90
C HIS A 68 -27.13 -47.72 4.44
N ILE A 69 -27.91 -46.95 5.19
CA ILE A 69 -28.24 -45.56 4.80
C ILE A 69 -27.85 -44.57 5.91
N CYS A 70 -28.44 -44.72 7.12
CA CYS A 70 -28.21 -43.74 8.18
C CYS A 70 -26.75 -43.72 8.67
N LEU A 71 -26.16 -44.89 8.91
CA LEU A 71 -24.79 -44.99 9.40
C LEU A 71 -23.75 -44.50 8.37
N PRO A 72 -23.80 -44.90 7.08
CA PRO A 72 -22.96 -44.30 6.04
C PRO A 72 -23.16 -42.79 5.91
N MET A 73 -24.40 -42.28 5.99
CA MET A 73 -24.69 -40.84 5.92
C MET A 73 -24.02 -40.07 7.06
N ILE A 74 -24.06 -40.60 8.31
CA ILE A 74 -23.38 -40.02 9.45
C ILE A 74 -21.87 -39.94 9.20
N TRP A 75 -21.26 -41.04 8.73
CA TRP A 75 -19.84 -41.06 8.40
C TRP A 75 -19.47 -40.09 7.27
N ILE A 76 -20.29 -40.00 6.23
CA ILE A 76 -20.14 -39.03 5.13
C ILE A 76 -20.10 -37.60 5.71
N VAL A 77 -21.09 -37.26 6.55
CA VAL A 77 -21.15 -35.90 7.15
C VAL A 77 -19.91 -35.61 8.02
N VAL A 78 -19.49 -36.56 8.87
CA VAL A 78 -18.32 -36.41 9.74
C VAL A 78 -17.04 -36.21 8.91
N LEU A 79 -16.84 -37.07 7.89
CA LEU A 79 -15.66 -36.98 7.01
C LEU A 79 -15.66 -35.67 6.18
N MET A 80 -16.84 -35.25 5.70
CA MET A 80 -16.96 -33.97 4.98
C MET A 80 -16.63 -32.77 5.87
N VAL A 81 -17.08 -32.77 7.15
CA VAL A 81 -16.76 -31.69 8.08
C VAL A 81 -15.24 -31.63 8.32
N ILE A 82 -14.62 -32.77 8.62
CA ILE A 82 -13.17 -32.85 8.86
C ILE A 82 -12.41 -32.45 7.58
N GLY A 83 -12.77 -32.98 6.42
CA GLY A 83 -12.11 -32.67 5.16
C GLY A 83 -12.28 -31.21 4.76
N ARG A 84 -13.49 -30.64 4.92
CA ARG A 84 -13.74 -29.22 4.63
C ARG A 84 -12.97 -28.30 5.55
N PHE A 85 -12.79 -28.67 6.81
CA PHE A 85 -11.91 -27.91 7.73
C PHE A 85 -10.45 -28.00 7.29
N LEU A 86 -9.97 -29.22 6.99
CA LEU A 86 -8.57 -29.47 6.66
C LEU A 86 -8.13 -28.70 5.39
N TRP A 87 -8.85 -28.82 4.28
CA TRP A 87 -8.45 -28.11 3.05
C TRP A 87 -8.54 -26.58 3.21
N ARG A 88 -9.52 -26.07 3.99
CA ARG A 88 -9.60 -24.63 4.29
C ARG A 88 -8.37 -24.13 5.03
N VAL A 89 -7.96 -24.84 6.06
CA VAL A 89 -6.73 -24.49 6.82
C VAL A 89 -5.52 -24.54 5.90
N CYS A 90 -5.41 -25.56 5.04
CA CYS A 90 -4.29 -25.68 4.10
C CYS A 90 -4.24 -24.53 3.08
N PHE A 91 -5.35 -24.21 2.42
CA PHE A 91 -5.37 -23.20 1.36
C PHE A 91 -5.32 -21.79 1.91
N PHE A 92 -6.22 -21.45 2.83
CA PHE A 92 -6.27 -20.10 3.39
C PHE A 92 -5.11 -19.81 4.35
N GLY A 93 -4.67 -20.80 5.13
CA GLY A 93 -3.46 -20.65 5.95
C GLY A 93 -2.21 -20.38 5.11
N SER A 94 -2.07 -21.09 3.98
CA SER A 94 -0.98 -20.82 3.03
C SER A 94 -1.12 -19.44 2.39
N ALA A 95 -2.34 -19.03 2.01
CA ALA A 95 -2.60 -17.72 1.42
C ALA A 95 -2.21 -16.56 2.36
N VAL A 96 -2.59 -16.65 3.65
CA VAL A 96 -2.22 -15.68 4.68
C VAL A 96 -0.69 -15.62 4.86
N SER A 97 -0.03 -16.78 4.90
CA SER A 97 1.43 -16.86 5.03
C SER A 97 2.14 -16.22 3.81
N VAL A 98 1.63 -16.45 2.60
CA VAL A 98 2.15 -15.83 1.36
C VAL A 98 1.97 -14.32 1.40
N ALA A 99 0.81 -13.82 1.84
CA ALA A 99 0.57 -12.40 1.97
C ALA A 99 1.50 -11.74 3.00
N ALA A 100 1.76 -12.41 4.13
CA ALA A 100 2.68 -11.92 5.15
C ALA A 100 4.13 -11.83 4.63
N ASP A 101 4.64 -12.91 4.03
CA ASP A 101 5.99 -12.94 3.43
C ASP A 101 6.13 -11.89 2.31
N LEU A 102 5.09 -11.70 1.50
CA LEU A 102 5.13 -10.72 0.40
C LEU A 102 5.12 -9.29 0.94
N ARG A 103 4.34 -9.02 1.99
CA ARG A 103 4.31 -7.72 2.68
C ARG A 103 5.66 -7.35 3.27
N GLU A 104 6.33 -8.30 3.93
CA GLU A 104 7.68 -8.12 4.48
C GLU A 104 8.70 -7.79 3.37
N ARG A 105 8.66 -8.52 2.26
CA ARG A 105 9.54 -8.26 1.11
C ARG A 105 9.27 -6.90 0.47
N MET A 106 8.01 -6.51 0.32
CA MET A 106 7.65 -5.20 -0.20
C MET A 106 8.19 -4.11 0.71
N PHE A 107 8.07 -4.26 2.03
CA PHE A 107 8.57 -3.28 2.99
C PHE A 107 10.11 -3.21 2.98
N ASP A 108 10.80 -4.37 2.98
CA ASP A 108 12.28 -4.40 2.90
C ASP A 108 12.79 -3.72 1.62
N HIS A 109 12.11 -3.95 0.49
CA HIS A 109 12.47 -3.29 -0.76
C HIS A 109 12.14 -1.79 -0.73
N SER A 110 10.95 -1.42 -0.26
CA SER A 110 10.50 -0.01 -0.20
C SER A 110 11.45 0.86 0.64
N ARG A 111 11.93 0.39 1.80
CA ARG A 111 12.85 1.16 2.64
C ARG A 111 14.22 1.44 1.99
N ARG A 112 14.56 0.75 0.89
CA ARG A 112 15.80 0.92 0.12
C ARG A 112 15.64 1.82 -1.09
N LEU A 113 14.40 2.11 -1.49
CA LEU A 113 14.13 3.00 -2.62
C LEU A 113 14.55 4.43 -2.30
N SER A 114 14.95 5.16 -3.34
CA SER A 114 15.37 6.56 -3.23
C SER A 114 14.18 7.50 -2.92
N GLN A 115 14.47 8.68 -2.38
CA GLN A 115 13.47 9.71 -2.14
C GLN A 115 12.74 10.11 -3.43
N GLN A 116 13.44 10.11 -4.57
CA GLN A 116 12.85 10.36 -5.87
C GLN A 116 11.68 9.43 -6.19
N TYR A 117 11.81 8.14 -5.87
CA TYR A 117 10.72 7.18 -6.06
C TYR A 117 9.44 7.63 -5.34
N TYR A 118 9.57 8.15 -4.12
CA TYR A 118 8.44 8.62 -3.30
C TYR A 118 7.89 10.00 -3.74
N GLN A 119 8.68 10.80 -4.44
CA GLN A 119 8.20 12.05 -5.04
C GLN A 119 7.30 11.77 -6.25
N VAL A 120 7.66 10.78 -7.07
CA VAL A 120 6.87 10.36 -8.24
C VAL A 120 5.67 9.51 -7.81
N ASN A 121 5.87 8.58 -6.86
CA ASN A 121 4.85 7.63 -6.43
C ASN A 121 4.20 8.09 -5.12
N LYS A 122 2.98 8.59 -5.20
CA LYS A 122 2.23 9.06 -4.02
C LYS A 122 2.08 7.95 -2.97
N VAL A 123 2.31 8.29 -1.71
CA VAL A 123 2.21 7.34 -0.56
C VAL A 123 0.87 6.62 -0.52
N GLY A 124 -0.24 7.30 -0.84
CA GLY A 124 -1.57 6.67 -0.90
C GLY A 124 -1.66 5.52 -1.91
N ASN A 125 -1.02 5.66 -3.09
CA ASN A 125 -0.97 4.58 -4.09
C ASN A 125 -0.14 3.40 -3.58
N LEU A 126 0.98 3.68 -2.91
CA LEU A 126 1.82 2.64 -2.30
C LEU A 126 1.06 1.90 -1.20
N MET A 127 0.33 2.61 -0.33
CA MET A 127 -0.49 1.97 0.71
C MET A 127 -1.57 1.06 0.13
N SER A 128 -2.13 1.40 -1.05
CA SER A 128 -3.07 0.51 -1.76
C SER A 128 -2.44 -0.83 -2.16
N LEU A 129 -1.13 -0.88 -2.47
CA LEU A 129 -0.42 -2.13 -2.74
C LEU A 129 -0.33 -3.03 -1.49
N TYR A 130 -0.13 -2.43 -0.31
CA TYR A 130 -0.03 -3.16 0.97
C TYR A 130 -1.38 -3.63 1.51
N THR A 131 -2.47 -3.07 1.05
CA THR A 131 -3.85 -3.40 1.46
C THR A 131 -4.58 -4.10 0.33
N ASN A 132 -5.26 -3.37 -0.55
CA ASN A 132 -6.17 -3.90 -1.56
C ASN A 132 -5.53 -4.89 -2.53
N ASP A 133 -4.31 -4.58 -3.03
CA ASP A 133 -3.64 -5.46 -4.00
C ASP A 133 -3.14 -6.74 -3.36
N LEU A 134 -2.60 -6.65 -2.16
CA LEU A 134 -2.11 -7.81 -1.43
C LEU A 134 -3.27 -8.72 -0.99
N ASP A 135 -4.39 -8.14 -0.55
CA ASP A 135 -5.60 -8.91 -0.20
C ASP A 135 -6.18 -9.61 -1.43
N THR A 136 -6.19 -8.93 -2.60
CA THR A 136 -6.59 -9.54 -3.87
C THR A 136 -5.71 -10.74 -4.24
N ILE A 137 -4.39 -10.66 -4.01
CA ILE A 137 -3.47 -11.78 -4.24
C ILE A 137 -3.74 -12.91 -3.25
N GLN A 138 -3.94 -12.60 -1.97
CA GLN A 138 -4.26 -13.56 -0.93
C GLN A 138 -5.54 -14.34 -1.28
N GLU A 139 -6.61 -13.64 -1.64
CA GLU A 139 -7.86 -14.27 -2.09
C GLU A 139 -7.65 -15.15 -3.32
N CYS A 140 -6.96 -14.63 -4.33
CA CYS A 140 -6.73 -15.37 -5.57
C CYS A 140 -5.85 -16.60 -5.35
N PHE A 141 -4.91 -16.57 -4.41
CA PHE A 141 -4.07 -17.72 -4.05
C PHE A 141 -4.91 -18.81 -3.36
N GLY A 142 -5.73 -18.48 -2.36
CA GLY A 142 -6.57 -19.41 -1.62
C GLY A 142 -7.76 -19.92 -2.43
N ASP A 143 -8.66 -19.02 -2.81
CA ASP A 143 -9.87 -19.35 -3.57
C ASP A 143 -9.58 -19.84 -4.98
N GLY A 144 -8.52 -19.32 -5.62
CA GLY A 144 -8.16 -19.72 -6.98
C GLY A 144 -7.78 -21.20 -7.08
N ILE A 145 -7.13 -21.77 -6.08
CA ILE A 145 -6.82 -23.20 -6.00
C ILE A 145 -8.11 -23.99 -5.81
N LEU A 146 -8.94 -23.59 -4.85
CA LEU A 146 -10.24 -24.22 -4.58
C LEU A 146 -11.11 -24.27 -5.83
N MET A 147 -11.39 -23.11 -6.43
CA MET A 147 -12.27 -23.01 -7.60
C MET A 147 -11.78 -23.80 -8.81
N PHE A 148 -10.44 -23.86 -9.00
CA PHE A 148 -9.88 -24.65 -10.09
C PHE A 148 -10.12 -26.14 -9.90
N PHE A 149 -9.88 -26.68 -8.71
CA PHE A 149 -10.05 -28.11 -8.46
C PHE A 149 -11.52 -28.49 -8.35
N ASP A 150 -12.37 -27.70 -7.71
CA ASP A 150 -13.83 -27.93 -7.70
C ASP A 150 -14.41 -27.95 -9.11
N ALA A 151 -14.08 -26.95 -9.93
CA ALA A 151 -14.57 -26.89 -11.30
C ALA A 151 -14.09 -28.08 -12.15
N ALA A 152 -12.80 -28.43 -12.04
CA ALA A 152 -12.22 -29.49 -12.84
C ALA A 152 -12.59 -30.87 -12.33
N VAL A 153 -12.54 -31.14 -11.04
CA VAL A 153 -12.68 -32.50 -10.49
C VAL A 153 -14.13 -32.82 -10.16
N LEU A 154 -14.79 -32.03 -9.31
CA LEU A 154 -16.19 -32.26 -8.97
C LEU A 154 -17.08 -32.20 -10.22
N GLY A 155 -16.89 -31.20 -11.09
CA GLY A 155 -17.63 -31.06 -12.33
C GLY A 155 -17.47 -32.25 -13.27
N ILE A 156 -16.22 -32.70 -13.51
CA ILE A 156 -15.96 -33.88 -14.37
C ILE A 156 -16.51 -35.14 -13.74
N MET A 157 -16.33 -35.36 -12.44
CA MET A 157 -16.82 -36.54 -11.76
C MET A 157 -18.36 -36.65 -11.81
N ALA A 158 -19.07 -35.54 -11.56
CA ALA A 158 -20.52 -35.49 -11.64
C ALA A 158 -21.01 -35.74 -13.07
N LEU A 159 -20.39 -35.13 -14.09
CA LEU A 159 -20.70 -35.39 -15.50
C LEU A 159 -20.49 -36.87 -15.88
N VAL A 160 -19.39 -37.48 -15.42
CA VAL A 160 -19.15 -38.92 -15.68
C VAL A 160 -20.21 -39.80 -15.03
N LYS A 161 -20.65 -39.46 -13.79
CA LYS A 161 -21.75 -40.18 -13.13
C LYS A 161 -23.07 -40.04 -13.91
N MET A 162 -23.46 -38.83 -14.31
CA MET A 162 -24.64 -38.57 -15.12
C MET A 162 -24.59 -39.31 -16.47
N TRP A 163 -23.44 -39.23 -17.16
CA TRP A 163 -23.23 -39.90 -18.45
C TRP A 163 -23.37 -41.41 -18.37
N ARG A 164 -22.86 -42.03 -17.30
CA ARG A 164 -22.99 -43.49 -17.07
C ARG A 164 -24.42 -43.92 -16.76
N MET A 165 -25.25 -43.04 -16.23
CA MET A 165 -26.66 -43.35 -15.98
C MET A 165 -27.48 -43.30 -17.27
N ASP A 166 -27.42 -42.20 -18.02
CA ASP A 166 -28.05 -42.08 -19.33
C ASP A 166 -27.38 -40.95 -20.16
N CYS A 167 -26.78 -41.33 -21.28
CA CYS A 167 -26.08 -40.42 -22.18
C CYS A 167 -27.05 -39.42 -22.85
N LYS A 168 -28.29 -39.86 -23.24
CA LYS A 168 -29.26 -39.00 -23.93
C LYS A 168 -29.84 -37.95 -22.99
N LEU A 169 -30.18 -38.34 -21.76
CA LEU A 169 -30.64 -37.41 -20.74
C LEU A 169 -29.56 -36.36 -20.42
N THR A 170 -28.29 -36.79 -20.33
CA THR A 170 -27.15 -35.87 -20.06
C THR A 170 -26.99 -34.88 -21.21
N LEU A 171 -27.06 -35.31 -22.47
CA LEU A 171 -26.98 -34.40 -23.62
C LEU A 171 -28.16 -33.40 -23.64
N LEU A 172 -29.39 -33.87 -23.35
CA LEU A 172 -30.57 -33.00 -23.27
C LEU A 172 -30.43 -31.97 -22.13
N ALA A 173 -29.91 -32.37 -20.98
CA ALA A 173 -29.65 -31.46 -19.84
C ALA A 173 -28.56 -30.43 -20.13
N LEU A 174 -27.59 -30.73 -21.01
CA LEU A 174 -26.53 -29.81 -21.41
C LEU A 174 -27.02 -28.73 -22.40
N ILE A 175 -28.16 -28.90 -23.08
CA ILE A 175 -28.66 -27.88 -24.03
C ILE A 175 -28.99 -26.56 -23.33
N PRO A 176 -29.80 -26.50 -22.26
CA PRO A 176 -30.03 -25.27 -21.52
C PRO A 176 -28.73 -24.69 -20.94
N ALA A 177 -27.82 -25.55 -20.45
CA ALA A 177 -26.52 -25.09 -19.93
C ALA A 177 -25.66 -24.40 -21.00
N ALA A 178 -25.66 -24.92 -22.24
CA ALA A 178 -24.95 -24.28 -23.36
C ALA A 178 -25.59 -22.93 -23.73
N VAL A 179 -26.91 -22.84 -23.76
CA VAL A 179 -27.63 -21.58 -24.00
C VAL A 179 -27.28 -20.57 -22.90
N MET A 180 -27.24 -21.00 -21.64
CA MET A 180 -26.84 -20.19 -20.49
C MET A 180 -25.42 -19.65 -20.64
N PHE A 181 -24.49 -20.48 -21.06
CA PHE A 181 -23.10 -20.07 -21.27
C PHE A 181 -23.00 -18.95 -22.32
N VAL A 182 -23.69 -19.06 -23.44
CA VAL A 182 -23.72 -18.05 -24.50
C VAL A 182 -24.36 -16.74 -23.99
N LEU A 183 -25.52 -16.85 -23.34
CA LEU A 183 -26.20 -15.68 -22.78
C LEU A 183 -25.36 -15.02 -21.68
N GLY A 184 -24.72 -15.81 -20.83
CA GLY A 184 -23.83 -15.32 -19.77
C GLY A 184 -22.63 -14.51 -20.31
N THR A 185 -22.03 -14.97 -21.43
CA THR A 185 -20.92 -14.22 -22.05
C THR A 185 -21.37 -12.87 -22.63
N VAL A 186 -22.55 -12.83 -23.26
CA VAL A 186 -23.13 -11.58 -23.78
C VAL A 186 -23.49 -10.62 -22.64
N MET A 187 -24.16 -11.14 -21.61
CA MET A 187 -24.55 -10.33 -20.45
C MET A 187 -23.35 -9.83 -19.65
N SER A 188 -22.27 -10.60 -19.58
CA SER A 188 -21.01 -10.19 -18.91
C SER A 188 -20.46 -8.91 -19.49
N GLN A 189 -20.47 -8.73 -20.82
CA GLN A 189 -20.00 -7.51 -21.47
C GLN A 189 -20.85 -6.28 -21.10
N VAL A 190 -22.18 -6.45 -21.05
CA VAL A 190 -23.11 -5.40 -20.64
C VAL A 190 -22.91 -5.06 -19.16
N MET A 191 -22.74 -6.07 -18.31
CA MET A 191 -22.48 -5.91 -16.87
C MET A 191 -21.18 -5.14 -16.62
N THR A 192 -20.08 -5.49 -17.32
CA THR A 192 -18.79 -4.81 -17.19
C THR A 192 -18.94 -3.32 -17.50
N ARG A 193 -19.58 -2.96 -18.61
CA ARG A 193 -19.81 -1.57 -18.97
C ARG A 193 -20.62 -0.80 -17.90
N ARG A 194 -21.71 -1.41 -17.41
CA ARG A 194 -22.56 -0.80 -16.38
C ARG A 194 -21.84 -0.69 -15.02
N TRP A 195 -20.94 -1.64 -14.74
CA TRP A 195 -20.08 -1.58 -13.58
C TRP A 195 -19.09 -0.40 -13.65
N GLU A 196 -18.49 -0.18 -14.82
CA GLU A 196 -17.59 0.96 -15.07
C GLU A 196 -18.33 2.30 -14.90
N GLU A 197 -19.52 2.44 -15.48
CA GLU A 197 -20.37 3.63 -15.31
C GLU A 197 -20.70 3.88 -13.82
N ARG A 198 -21.06 2.82 -13.08
CA ARG A 198 -21.33 2.87 -11.64
C ARG A 198 -20.09 3.28 -10.85
N GLN A 199 -18.94 2.71 -11.15
CA GLN A 199 -17.68 3.00 -10.47
C GLN A 199 -17.27 4.45 -10.69
N GLN A 200 -17.44 4.97 -11.90
CA GLN A 200 -17.14 6.36 -12.22
C GLN A 200 -18.06 7.31 -11.42
N ALA A 201 -19.37 7.09 -11.45
CA ALA A 201 -20.32 7.93 -10.72
C ALA A 201 -20.06 7.91 -9.20
N PHE A 202 -19.62 6.78 -8.64
CA PHE A 202 -19.23 6.70 -7.24
C PHE A 202 -17.91 7.45 -6.95
N SER A 203 -16.94 7.37 -7.86
CA SER A 203 -15.68 8.11 -7.75
C SER A 203 -15.95 9.61 -7.73
N ASP A 204 -16.71 10.12 -8.69
CA ASP A 204 -17.04 11.54 -8.81
C ASP A 204 -17.75 12.07 -7.55
N LEU A 205 -18.67 11.27 -6.97
CA LEU A 205 -19.34 11.59 -5.72
C LEU A 205 -18.38 11.62 -4.52
N SER A 206 -17.47 10.65 -4.46
CA SER A 206 -16.48 10.54 -3.38
C SER A 206 -15.45 11.66 -3.45
N ASP A 207 -14.96 11.99 -4.65
CA ASP A 207 -14.01 13.08 -4.87
C ASP A 207 -14.63 14.43 -4.47
N PHE A 208 -15.88 14.67 -4.85
CA PHE A 208 -16.62 15.85 -4.44
C PHE A 208 -16.78 15.93 -2.90
N ALA A 209 -17.12 14.81 -2.25
CA ALA A 209 -17.25 14.76 -0.80
C ALA A 209 -15.89 15.02 -0.11
N GLN A 210 -14.82 14.41 -0.58
CA GLN A 210 -13.47 14.60 -0.07
C GLN A 210 -13.02 16.06 -0.18
N GLU A 211 -13.24 16.70 -1.34
CA GLU A 211 -12.92 18.11 -1.56
C GLU A 211 -13.68 19.02 -0.58
N ASN A 212 -14.99 18.78 -0.42
CA ASN A 212 -15.83 19.53 0.51
C ASN A 212 -15.38 19.38 1.97
N PHE A 213 -15.05 18.16 2.40
CA PHE A 213 -14.55 17.96 3.78
C PHE A 213 -13.18 18.58 3.99
N SER A 214 -12.29 18.49 3.02
CA SER A 214 -10.99 19.15 3.08
C SER A 214 -11.08 20.66 3.10
N GLY A 215 -12.04 21.21 2.36
CA GLY A 215 -12.32 22.66 2.26
C GLY A 215 -13.38 23.17 3.24
N ILE A 216 -13.79 22.40 4.26
CA ILE A 216 -14.95 22.74 5.11
C ILE A 216 -14.84 24.10 5.81
N ALA A 217 -13.63 24.50 6.19
CA ALA A 217 -13.38 25.80 6.81
C ALA A 217 -13.73 26.96 5.86
N VAL A 218 -13.40 26.81 4.57
CA VAL A 218 -13.70 27.79 3.52
C VAL A 218 -15.21 27.82 3.26
N ILE A 219 -15.84 26.65 3.13
CA ILE A 219 -17.30 26.56 2.91
C ILE A 219 -18.07 27.26 4.04
N LYS A 220 -17.66 27.04 5.30
CA LYS A 220 -18.25 27.68 6.47
C LYS A 220 -17.97 29.18 6.51
N ALA A 221 -16.73 29.61 6.23
CA ALA A 221 -16.37 31.02 6.22
C ALA A 221 -17.16 31.84 5.19
N PHE A 222 -17.51 31.22 4.04
CA PHE A 222 -18.29 31.87 2.98
C PHE A 222 -19.78 31.54 3.01
N VAL A 223 -20.25 30.79 4.02
CA VAL A 223 -21.68 30.39 4.19
C VAL A 223 -22.23 29.73 2.92
N LYS A 224 -21.54 28.74 2.41
CA LYS A 224 -21.87 28.04 1.15
C LYS A 224 -22.42 26.63 1.34
N GLU A 225 -22.72 26.20 2.56
CA GLU A 225 -23.16 24.83 2.87
C GLU A 225 -24.38 24.41 2.04
N LEU A 226 -25.35 25.31 1.85
CA LEU A 226 -26.54 25.00 1.07
C LEU A 226 -26.23 24.80 -0.43
N LYS A 227 -25.31 25.60 -0.98
CA LYS A 227 -24.86 25.46 -2.38
C LYS A 227 -24.19 24.10 -2.60
N GLU A 228 -23.27 23.72 -1.72
CA GLU A 228 -22.54 22.45 -1.81
C GLU A 228 -23.51 21.26 -1.58
N LEU A 229 -24.48 21.38 -0.67
CA LEU A 229 -25.51 20.36 -0.48
C LEU A 229 -26.35 20.13 -1.75
N ILE A 230 -26.70 21.19 -2.48
CA ILE A 230 -27.47 21.06 -3.74
C ILE A 230 -26.62 20.38 -4.81
N ALA A 231 -25.33 20.72 -4.92
CA ALA A 231 -24.40 20.08 -5.84
C ALA A 231 -24.20 18.58 -5.50
N PHE A 232 -24.00 18.26 -4.23
CA PHE A 232 -23.91 16.88 -3.75
C PHE A 232 -25.17 16.06 -4.07
N ARG A 233 -26.37 16.65 -3.84
CA ARG A 233 -27.64 15.98 -4.15
C ARG A 233 -27.78 15.62 -5.63
N ARG A 234 -27.28 16.47 -6.53
CA ARG A 234 -27.30 16.20 -7.97
C ARG A 234 -26.42 14.99 -8.31
N LEU A 235 -25.17 14.98 -7.83
CA LEU A 235 -24.23 13.86 -8.05
C LEU A 235 -24.74 12.57 -7.41
N ASN A 236 -25.31 12.66 -6.20
CA ASN A 236 -25.87 11.50 -5.51
C ASN A 236 -27.08 10.93 -6.26
N LYS A 237 -27.91 11.77 -6.88
CA LYS A 237 -29.02 11.31 -7.72
C LYS A 237 -28.53 10.63 -9.00
N GLU A 238 -27.51 11.17 -9.64
CA GLU A 238 -26.87 10.54 -10.81
C GLU A 238 -26.28 9.16 -10.43
N ASN A 239 -25.57 9.08 -9.31
CA ASN A 239 -25.06 7.82 -8.77
C ASN A 239 -26.20 6.83 -8.45
N GLU A 240 -27.33 7.29 -7.89
CA GLU A 240 -28.52 6.45 -7.67
C GLU A 240 -29.07 5.89 -8.97
N GLU A 241 -29.26 6.71 -10.01
CA GLU A 241 -29.80 6.30 -11.30
C GLU A 241 -28.92 5.23 -11.97
N VAL A 242 -27.59 5.41 -11.95
CA VAL A 242 -26.63 4.44 -12.49
C VAL A 242 -26.62 3.16 -11.68
N ASN A 243 -26.67 3.23 -10.34
CA ASN A 243 -26.77 2.08 -9.47
C ASN A 243 -28.05 1.27 -9.71
N VAL A 244 -29.19 1.95 -9.85
CA VAL A 244 -30.49 1.30 -10.17
C VAL A 244 -30.42 0.62 -11.53
N ALA A 245 -29.83 1.26 -12.54
CA ALA A 245 -29.66 0.67 -13.88
C ALA A 245 -28.77 -0.59 -13.83
N TYR A 246 -27.66 -0.56 -13.08
CA TYR A 246 -26.81 -1.74 -12.86
C TYR A 246 -27.59 -2.85 -12.13
N THR A 247 -28.26 -2.52 -11.03
CA THR A 247 -29.03 -3.50 -10.22
C THR A 247 -30.10 -4.18 -11.03
N LYS A 248 -30.83 -3.47 -11.89
CA LYS A 248 -31.86 -4.06 -12.78
C LYS A 248 -31.26 -5.16 -13.68
N ILE A 249 -30.09 -4.92 -14.26
CA ILE A 249 -29.42 -5.89 -15.14
C ILE A 249 -28.86 -7.05 -14.31
N ALA A 250 -28.27 -6.80 -13.14
CA ALA A 250 -27.77 -7.82 -12.24
C ALA A 250 -28.90 -8.76 -11.77
N THR A 251 -30.02 -8.20 -11.34
CA THR A 251 -31.21 -8.97 -10.93
C THR A 251 -31.80 -9.76 -12.11
N LEU A 252 -31.85 -9.15 -13.31
CA LEU A 252 -32.32 -9.88 -14.50
C LEU A 252 -31.41 -11.09 -14.77
N LEU A 253 -30.11 -10.94 -14.66
CA LEU A 253 -29.16 -12.05 -14.84
C LEU A 253 -29.42 -13.16 -13.80
N GLU A 254 -29.60 -12.81 -12.53
CA GLU A 254 -29.88 -13.75 -11.45
C GLU A 254 -31.19 -14.54 -11.72
N VAL A 255 -32.25 -13.85 -12.13
CA VAL A 255 -33.53 -14.48 -12.52
C VAL A 255 -33.33 -15.39 -13.72
N LEU A 256 -32.54 -14.99 -14.73
CA LEU A 256 -32.24 -15.85 -15.88
C LEU A 256 -31.46 -17.09 -15.47
N VAL A 257 -30.48 -16.99 -14.58
CA VAL A 257 -29.72 -18.13 -14.03
C VAL A 257 -30.69 -19.11 -13.35
N THR A 258 -31.55 -18.63 -12.49
CA THR A 258 -32.56 -19.45 -11.81
C THR A 258 -33.49 -20.15 -12.82
N LEU A 259 -34.02 -19.40 -13.80
CA LEU A 259 -34.87 -19.94 -14.84
C LEU A 259 -34.18 -21.07 -15.63
N PHE A 260 -32.89 -20.95 -15.91
CA PHE A 260 -32.14 -21.99 -16.61
C PHE A 260 -31.92 -23.24 -15.76
N VAL A 261 -31.54 -23.08 -14.49
CA VAL A 261 -31.39 -24.21 -13.56
C VAL A 261 -32.70 -24.98 -13.46
N GLU A 262 -33.82 -24.27 -13.26
CA GLU A 262 -35.14 -24.88 -13.19
C GLU A 262 -35.58 -25.51 -14.53
N SER A 263 -35.20 -24.92 -15.67
CA SER A 263 -35.46 -25.50 -16.98
C SER A 263 -34.73 -26.83 -17.21
N VAL A 264 -33.49 -26.96 -16.71
CA VAL A 264 -32.77 -28.23 -16.73
C VAL A 264 -33.50 -29.28 -15.87
N ILE A 265 -33.96 -28.89 -14.67
CA ILE A 265 -34.73 -29.76 -13.79
C ILE A 265 -36.03 -30.23 -14.51
N CYS A 266 -36.72 -29.31 -15.21
CA CYS A 266 -37.88 -29.68 -16.02
C CYS A 266 -37.54 -30.69 -17.13
N VAL A 267 -36.40 -30.55 -17.81
CA VAL A 267 -35.93 -31.52 -18.81
C VAL A 267 -35.65 -32.88 -18.16
N ILE A 268 -34.96 -32.88 -17.00
CA ILE A 268 -34.64 -34.09 -16.25
C ILE A 268 -35.94 -34.79 -15.81
N LEU A 269 -36.91 -34.07 -15.26
CA LEU A 269 -38.18 -34.61 -14.83
C LEU A 269 -39.04 -35.11 -16.03
N GLY A 270 -39.06 -34.36 -17.13
CA GLY A 270 -39.83 -34.73 -18.33
C GLY A 270 -39.29 -35.99 -19.01
N TYR A 271 -38.05 -35.98 -19.46
CA TYR A 271 -37.44 -37.11 -20.14
C TYR A 271 -37.07 -38.25 -19.18
N GLY A 272 -36.54 -37.92 -17.99
CA GLY A 272 -36.25 -38.92 -16.95
C GLY A 272 -37.52 -39.59 -16.41
N GLY A 273 -38.63 -38.83 -16.24
CA GLY A 273 -39.94 -39.39 -15.90
C GLY A 273 -40.46 -40.33 -16.98
N TRP A 274 -40.25 -40.00 -18.27
CA TRP A 274 -40.59 -40.90 -19.37
C TRP A 274 -39.73 -42.19 -19.35
N LEU A 275 -38.44 -42.11 -18.98
CA LEU A 275 -37.59 -43.30 -18.77
C LEU A 275 -38.09 -44.15 -17.61
N VAL A 276 -38.58 -43.54 -16.52
CA VAL A 276 -39.22 -44.27 -15.40
C VAL A 276 -40.50 -44.97 -15.86
N TRP A 277 -41.35 -44.28 -16.63
CA TRP A 277 -42.58 -44.89 -17.18
C TRP A 277 -42.28 -46.08 -18.09
N ARG A 278 -41.16 -46.03 -18.85
CA ARG A 278 -40.70 -47.15 -19.68
C ARG A 278 -40.02 -48.27 -18.90
N GLY A 279 -39.82 -48.13 -17.60
CA GLY A 279 -39.11 -49.11 -16.78
C GLY A 279 -37.60 -49.15 -16.99
N GLN A 280 -37.03 -48.15 -17.70
CA GLN A 280 -35.57 -48.03 -17.91
C GLN A 280 -34.88 -47.35 -16.72
N PHE A 281 -35.57 -46.47 -16.01
CA PHE A 281 -35.19 -45.89 -14.75
C PHE A 281 -36.15 -46.29 -13.65
N ASN A 282 -35.73 -46.20 -12.40
CA ASN A 282 -36.63 -46.18 -11.26
C ASN A 282 -36.66 -44.78 -10.61
N ALA A 283 -37.62 -44.53 -9.74
CA ALA A 283 -37.81 -43.22 -9.11
C ALA A 283 -36.57 -42.78 -8.31
N GLY A 284 -35.85 -43.70 -7.67
CA GLY A 284 -34.61 -43.40 -6.95
C GLY A 284 -33.48 -42.96 -7.88
N GLN A 285 -33.36 -43.58 -9.07
CA GLN A 285 -32.36 -43.16 -10.07
C GLN A 285 -32.66 -41.77 -10.63
N LEU A 286 -33.91 -41.38 -10.76
CA LEU A 286 -34.25 -40.01 -11.17
C LEU A 286 -33.81 -38.97 -10.13
N VAL A 287 -34.02 -39.25 -8.85
CA VAL A 287 -33.59 -38.36 -7.77
C VAL A 287 -32.08 -38.35 -7.65
N GLU A 288 -31.40 -39.47 -7.80
CA GLU A 288 -29.94 -39.56 -7.87
C GLU A 288 -29.39 -38.68 -9.00
N TYR A 289 -30.02 -38.72 -10.18
CA TYR A 289 -29.61 -37.92 -11.33
C TYR A 289 -29.77 -36.43 -11.07
N ILE A 290 -30.87 -35.98 -10.42
CA ILE A 290 -31.08 -34.59 -9.99
C ILE A 290 -29.98 -34.17 -9.02
N GLY A 291 -29.61 -35.01 -8.06
CA GLY A 291 -28.54 -34.71 -7.11
C GLY A 291 -27.16 -34.54 -7.78
N TYR A 292 -26.85 -35.31 -8.83
CA TYR A 292 -25.62 -35.09 -9.61
C TYR A 292 -25.66 -33.79 -10.42
N PHE A 293 -26.83 -33.44 -10.96
CA PHE A 293 -27.01 -32.16 -11.66
C PHE A 293 -26.81 -30.97 -10.70
N GLU A 294 -27.43 -31.04 -9.52
CA GLU A 294 -27.22 -29.98 -8.49
C GLU A 294 -25.74 -29.82 -8.10
N ALA A 295 -24.99 -30.93 -8.04
CA ALA A 295 -23.58 -30.91 -7.75
C ALA A 295 -22.72 -30.21 -8.84
N ILE A 296 -23.19 -30.14 -10.09
CA ILE A 296 -22.51 -29.48 -11.23
C ILE A 296 -22.73 -27.96 -11.24
N VAL A 297 -23.81 -27.47 -10.66
CA VAL A 297 -24.15 -26.04 -10.70
C VAL A 297 -23.02 -25.19 -10.14
N TRP A 298 -22.49 -25.55 -8.99
CA TRP A 298 -21.35 -24.83 -8.37
C TRP A 298 -20.08 -24.84 -9.24
N PRO A 299 -19.56 -25.96 -9.76
CA PRO A 299 -18.44 -26.01 -10.70
C PRO A 299 -18.59 -25.08 -11.91
N ILE A 300 -19.76 -24.95 -12.49
CA ILE A 300 -20.02 -24.05 -13.63
C ILE A 300 -19.85 -22.60 -13.18
N MET A 301 -20.41 -22.23 -12.03
CA MET A 301 -20.24 -20.88 -11.47
C MET A 301 -18.77 -20.59 -11.10
N ALA A 302 -18.08 -21.57 -10.53
CA ALA A 302 -16.69 -21.46 -10.11
C ALA A 302 -15.74 -21.15 -11.28
N ILE A 303 -16.02 -21.61 -12.50
CA ILE A 303 -15.23 -21.27 -13.70
C ILE A 303 -15.27 -19.75 -13.96
N SER A 304 -16.44 -19.13 -13.93
CA SER A 304 -16.60 -17.70 -14.18
C SER A 304 -15.91 -16.87 -13.08
N MET A 305 -16.11 -17.26 -11.82
CA MET A 305 -15.45 -16.59 -10.68
C MET A 305 -13.93 -16.76 -10.72
N LEU A 306 -13.42 -17.92 -11.16
CA LEU A 306 -11.99 -18.18 -11.31
C LEU A 306 -11.35 -17.26 -12.36
N ILE A 307 -12.03 -17.05 -13.50
CA ILE A 307 -11.57 -16.15 -14.56
C ILE A 307 -11.47 -14.72 -14.02
N GLU A 308 -12.52 -14.23 -13.36
CA GLU A 308 -12.54 -12.89 -12.76
C GLU A 308 -11.44 -12.72 -11.71
N LYS A 309 -11.40 -13.61 -10.70
CA LYS A 309 -10.39 -13.55 -9.63
C LYS A 309 -8.97 -13.65 -10.17
N THR A 310 -8.72 -14.52 -11.15
CA THR A 310 -7.40 -14.65 -11.77
C THR A 310 -6.99 -13.39 -12.53
N SER A 311 -7.92 -12.76 -13.24
CA SER A 311 -7.65 -11.49 -13.94
C SER A 311 -7.30 -10.35 -12.98
N ARG A 312 -8.10 -10.17 -11.92
CA ARG A 312 -7.83 -9.17 -10.87
C ARG A 312 -6.52 -9.46 -10.13
N GLY A 313 -6.32 -10.72 -9.72
CA GLY A 313 -5.10 -11.14 -9.04
C GLY A 313 -3.84 -10.93 -9.88
N LYS A 314 -3.91 -11.15 -11.21
CA LYS A 314 -2.81 -10.86 -12.13
C LYS A 314 -2.51 -9.37 -12.22
N ALA A 315 -3.52 -8.51 -12.29
CA ALA A 315 -3.34 -7.07 -12.31
C ALA A 315 -2.67 -6.56 -11.02
N SER A 316 -3.14 -7.02 -9.85
CA SER A 316 -2.53 -6.69 -8.56
C SER A 316 -1.10 -7.22 -8.44
N LEU A 317 -0.84 -8.45 -8.91
CA LEU A 317 0.50 -9.03 -8.92
C LEU A 317 1.47 -8.24 -9.79
N ASN A 318 1.02 -7.73 -10.95
CA ASN A 318 1.85 -6.91 -11.82
C ASN A 318 2.26 -5.62 -11.11
N ARG A 319 1.33 -4.91 -10.44
CA ARG A 319 1.64 -3.69 -9.69
C ARG A 319 2.61 -3.95 -8.52
N ILE A 320 2.43 -5.04 -7.77
CA ILE A 320 3.37 -5.42 -6.70
C ILE A 320 4.73 -5.82 -7.29
N THR A 321 4.76 -6.49 -8.45
CA THR A 321 6.01 -6.84 -9.13
C THR A 321 6.75 -5.61 -9.62
N GLU A 322 6.03 -4.60 -10.13
CA GLU A 322 6.59 -3.30 -10.52
C GLU A 322 7.26 -2.59 -9.33
N LEU A 323 6.61 -2.58 -8.16
CA LEU A 323 7.25 -2.08 -6.93
C LEU A 323 8.51 -2.88 -6.59
N LEU A 324 8.46 -4.23 -6.62
CA LEU A 324 9.58 -5.10 -6.24
C LEU A 324 10.74 -5.11 -7.25
N ASP A 325 10.46 -4.80 -8.50
CA ASP A 325 11.45 -4.67 -9.58
C ASP A 325 11.93 -3.20 -9.75
N ALA A 326 11.38 -2.24 -8.97
CA ALA A 326 11.82 -0.84 -9.01
C ALA A 326 13.32 -0.76 -8.64
N PRO A 327 14.14 -0.02 -9.43
CA PRO A 327 15.57 0.05 -9.19
C PRO A 327 15.89 0.80 -7.90
N ILE A 328 16.91 0.34 -7.19
CA ILE A 328 17.50 1.07 -6.06
C ILE A 328 18.55 2.01 -6.65
N ASP A 329 18.13 3.22 -7.04
CA ASP A 329 18.96 4.16 -7.80
C ASP A 329 20.12 4.72 -6.98
N VAL A 330 19.91 4.92 -5.68
CA VAL A 330 20.92 5.46 -4.76
C VAL A 330 21.39 4.33 -3.86
N ALA A 331 22.54 3.77 -4.17
CA ALA A 331 23.15 2.67 -3.43
C ALA A 331 24.68 2.88 -3.32
N ASP A 332 25.27 2.22 -2.34
CA ASP A 332 26.71 2.14 -2.23
C ASP A 332 27.29 1.28 -3.36
N ARG A 333 28.47 1.65 -3.83
CA ARG A 333 29.27 0.86 -4.76
C ARG A 333 29.91 -0.33 -4.02
N ASP A 334 30.19 -1.39 -4.75
CA ASP A 334 30.89 -2.53 -4.16
C ASP A 334 32.25 -2.13 -3.61
N GLY A 335 32.52 -2.50 -2.35
CA GLY A 335 33.82 -2.31 -1.71
C GLY A 335 34.09 -0.89 -1.17
N VAL A 336 33.08 -0.02 -1.04
CA VAL A 336 33.25 1.28 -0.34
C VAL A 336 33.58 1.06 1.14
N ALA A 337 34.40 1.95 1.69
CA ALA A 337 34.72 2.00 3.13
C ALA A 337 33.89 3.06 3.83
N ASP A 338 33.80 2.99 5.14
CA ASP A 338 33.18 4.08 5.93
C ASP A 338 34.08 5.32 5.94
N LEU A 339 33.44 6.49 6.07
CA LEU A 339 34.13 7.78 6.22
C LEU A 339 35.02 7.73 7.48
N ARG A 340 36.31 8.00 7.30
CA ARG A 340 37.28 7.93 8.40
C ARG A 340 37.34 9.25 9.14
N ASP A 341 37.14 9.19 10.44
CA ASP A 341 37.35 10.28 11.41
C ASP A 341 36.77 11.64 10.94
N PRO A 342 35.45 11.75 10.82
CA PRO A 342 34.80 12.91 10.22
C PRO A 342 34.98 14.15 11.10
N HIS A 343 35.63 15.19 10.56
CA HIS A 343 35.83 16.50 11.19
C HIS A 343 34.88 17.57 10.65
N GLY A 344 34.20 17.27 9.52
CA GLY A 344 33.15 18.12 8.95
C GLY A 344 33.64 19.12 7.89
N GLY A 345 34.76 18.88 7.24
CA GLY A 345 35.16 19.62 6.05
C GLY A 345 34.32 19.24 4.86
N ILE A 346 33.82 20.19 4.06
CA ILE A 346 32.99 19.93 2.88
C ILE A 346 33.56 20.72 1.70
N GLU A 347 33.67 20.05 0.55
CA GLU A 347 34.20 20.71 -0.65
C GLU A 347 33.33 20.32 -1.88
N PHE A 348 32.81 21.33 -2.54
CA PHE A 348 32.15 21.23 -3.84
C PHE A 348 33.13 21.66 -4.92
N ARG A 349 33.28 20.80 -5.98
CA ARG A 349 34.19 21.06 -7.12
C ARG A 349 33.43 20.92 -8.42
N HIS A 350 33.22 22.01 -9.12
CA HIS A 350 32.57 22.03 -10.44
C HIS A 350 31.26 21.20 -10.50
N LEU A 351 30.50 21.25 -9.40
CA LEU A 351 29.28 20.47 -9.27
C LEU A 351 28.17 21.04 -10.17
N THR A 352 27.75 20.24 -11.14
CA THR A 352 26.54 20.50 -11.93
C THR A 352 25.53 19.40 -11.64
N PHE A 353 24.29 19.78 -11.34
CA PHE A 353 23.25 18.83 -10.98
C PHE A 353 21.90 19.18 -11.58
N ARG A 354 21.23 18.14 -12.06
CA ARG A 354 19.83 18.15 -12.54
C ARG A 354 19.07 17.06 -11.81
N TYR A 355 17.88 17.37 -11.32
CA TYR A 355 16.98 16.31 -10.81
C TYR A 355 16.63 15.34 -11.94
N PRO A 356 16.51 14.03 -11.65
CA PRO A 356 16.26 13.04 -12.71
C PRO A 356 14.99 13.24 -13.52
N ASP A 357 13.98 13.88 -12.95
CA ASP A 357 12.71 14.29 -13.58
C ASP A 357 12.70 15.76 -14.07
N GLY A 358 13.83 16.47 -13.88
CA GLY A 358 13.97 17.88 -14.22
C GLY A 358 14.41 18.10 -15.67
N GLU A 359 13.96 19.22 -16.26
CA GLU A 359 14.34 19.62 -17.64
C GLU A 359 15.59 20.49 -17.67
N TYR A 360 16.02 21.08 -16.55
CA TYR A 360 17.14 22.04 -16.49
C TYR A 360 18.08 21.74 -15.31
N ASP A 361 19.33 22.24 -15.42
CA ASP A 361 20.33 22.13 -14.37
C ASP A 361 20.01 23.10 -13.23
N VAL A 362 19.78 22.52 -12.04
CA VAL A 362 19.46 23.26 -10.81
C VAL A 362 20.74 23.85 -10.19
N LEU A 363 21.85 23.12 -10.28
CA LEU A 363 23.18 23.60 -9.92
C LEU A 363 24.08 23.61 -11.15
N LYS A 364 24.88 24.66 -11.32
CA LYS A 364 25.68 24.91 -12.53
C LYS A 364 27.09 25.33 -12.13
N ASP A 365 28.03 24.38 -12.22
CA ASP A 365 29.47 24.64 -11.97
C ASP A 365 29.75 25.21 -10.55
N VAL A 366 29.09 24.63 -9.56
CA VAL A 366 29.21 25.09 -8.15
C VAL A 366 30.54 24.65 -7.55
N SER A 367 31.32 25.60 -7.04
CA SER A 367 32.62 25.35 -6.42
C SER A 367 32.80 26.24 -5.18
N PHE A 368 32.94 25.63 -4.01
CA PHE A 368 33.33 26.29 -2.76
C PHE A 368 33.76 25.26 -1.71
N THR A 369 34.41 25.74 -0.64
CA THR A 369 34.93 24.89 0.44
C THR A 369 34.49 25.41 1.78
N ILE A 370 34.10 24.52 2.69
CA ILE A 370 33.78 24.72 4.09
C ILE A 370 34.86 24.01 4.91
N LYS A 371 35.56 24.74 5.77
CA LYS A 371 36.57 24.13 6.63
C LYS A 371 35.92 23.45 7.84
N PRO A 372 36.56 22.42 8.40
CA PRO A 372 36.09 21.86 9.67
C PRO A 372 35.91 22.95 10.74
N GLY A 373 34.75 22.93 11.41
CA GLY A 373 34.43 23.89 12.46
C GLY A 373 33.89 25.25 12.00
N GLU A 374 33.79 25.52 10.69
CA GLU A 374 33.17 26.75 10.17
C GLU A 374 31.65 26.74 10.30
N SER A 375 31.06 27.87 10.62
CA SER A 375 29.63 28.15 10.53
C SER A 375 29.35 28.92 9.23
N VAL A 376 28.61 28.30 8.33
CA VAL A 376 28.39 28.81 6.95
C VAL A 376 26.91 29.02 6.68
N GLY A 377 26.57 30.23 6.23
CA GLY A 377 25.25 30.58 5.73
C GLY A 377 25.13 30.34 4.21
N ILE A 378 24.08 29.70 3.75
CA ILE A 378 23.77 29.59 2.32
C ILE A 378 22.54 30.43 2.06
N VAL A 379 22.66 31.44 1.21
CA VAL A 379 21.60 32.40 0.92
C VAL A 379 21.37 32.56 -0.59
N GLY A 380 20.18 32.96 -0.96
CA GLY A 380 19.78 33.19 -2.34
C GLY A 380 18.27 33.15 -2.51
N LYS A 381 17.77 33.51 -3.67
CA LYS A 381 16.34 33.51 -3.99
C LYS A 381 15.73 32.11 -3.84
N THR A 382 14.42 32.05 -3.67
CA THR A 382 13.69 30.77 -3.73
C THR A 382 13.92 30.13 -5.11
N GLY A 383 14.23 28.83 -5.11
CA GLY A 383 14.55 28.11 -6.36
C GLY A 383 16.01 28.22 -6.82
N ALA A 384 16.90 28.93 -6.10
CA ALA A 384 18.32 29.05 -6.49
C ALA A 384 19.15 27.76 -6.32
N GLY A 385 18.59 26.68 -5.78
CA GLY A 385 19.29 25.39 -5.64
C GLY A 385 19.89 25.12 -4.26
N LYS A 386 19.56 25.92 -3.22
CA LYS A 386 20.13 25.78 -1.88
C LYS A 386 19.91 24.40 -1.25
N THR A 387 18.67 23.92 -1.24
CA THR A 387 18.30 22.60 -0.72
C THR A 387 18.92 21.46 -1.53
N ALA A 388 19.12 21.65 -2.86
CA ALA A 388 19.79 20.65 -3.69
C ALA A 388 21.22 20.35 -3.25
N LEU A 389 21.96 21.34 -2.71
CA LEU A 389 23.29 21.12 -2.13
C LEU A 389 23.24 20.17 -0.93
N VAL A 390 22.23 20.34 -0.07
CA VAL A 390 22.03 19.47 1.10
C VAL A 390 21.59 18.08 0.68
N ASP A 391 20.67 17.98 -0.27
CA ASP A 391 20.22 16.70 -0.83
C ASP A 391 21.38 15.87 -1.38
N LEU A 392 22.33 16.52 -2.06
CA LEU A 392 23.52 15.88 -2.60
C LEU A 392 24.52 15.51 -1.51
N LEU A 393 24.72 16.37 -0.49
CA LEU A 393 25.58 16.08 0.65
C LEU A 393 25.08 14.86 1.44
N LEU A 394 23.77 14.77 1.64
CA LEU A 394 23.12 13.63 2.30
C LEU A 394 22.98 12.40 1.39
N ARG A 395 23.49 12.46 0.15
CA ARG A 395 23.33 11.37 -0.80
C ARG A 395 21.87 10.93 -0.94
N THR A 396 20.94 11.90 -0.97
CA THR A 396 19.53 11.67 -1.29
C THR A 396 19.34 11.40 -2.78
N TYR A 397 20.20 11.98 -3.60
CA TYR A 397 20.37 11.76 -5.03
C TYR A 397 21.83 11.37 -5.34
N ASN A 398 22.04 10.77 -6.51
CA ASN A 398 23.37 10.45 -6.98
C ASN A 398 24.16 11.71 -7.30
N VAL A 399 25.42 11.72 -6.89
CA VAL A 399 26.35 12.82 -7.08
C VAL A 399 27.34 12.44 -8.20
N PRO A 400 27.69 13.35 -9.13
CA PRO A 400 28.76 13.11 -10.08
C PRO A 400 30.11 12.87 -9.38
N ASP A 401 30.92 11.94 -9.92
CA ASP A 401 32.19 11.58 -9.32
C ASP A 401 33.17 12.76 -9.29
N GLY A 402 33.93 12.89 -8.20
CA GLY A 402 34.93 13.92 -8.06
C GLY A 402 34.38 15.35 -7.87
N THR A 403 33.10 15.50 -7.54
CA THR A 403 32.48 16.83 -7.41
C THR A 403 32.08 17.19 -6.00
N LEU A 404 31.96 16.23 -5.09
CA LEU A 404 31.63 16.47 -3.67
C LEU A 404 32.50 15.61 -2.77
N PHE A 405 33.12 16.28 -1.81
CA PHE A 405 34.05 15.65 -0.85
C PHE A 405 33.65 16.01 0.58
N VAL A 406 33.76 15.04 1.49
CA VAL A 406 33.70 15.23 2.93
C VAL A 406 35.04 14.83 3.51
N ASP A 407 35.70 15.77 4.22
CA ASP A 407 37.06 15.65 4.76
C ASP A 407 38.07 15.10 3.71
N GLY A 408 37.96 15.61 2.48
CA GLY A 408 38.84 15.24 1.36
C GLY A 408 38.54 13.87 0.72
N GLN A 409 37.56 13.15 1.21
CA GLN A 409 37.11 11.86 0.65
C GLN A 409 35.89 12.08 -0.24
N ASP A 410 35.91 11.55 -1.49
CA ASP A 410 34.77 11.59 -2.40
C ASP A 410 33.58 10.85 -1.78
N VAL A 411 32.41 11.51 -1.75
CA VAL A 411 31.18 10.89 -1.19
C VAL A 411 30.74 9.63 -1.92
N ASN A 412 31.23 9.39 -3.13
CA ASN A 412 30.99 8.14 -3.88
C ASN A 412 32.00 7.02 -3.53
N ALA A 413 33.09 7.34 -2.87
CA ALA A 413 34.12 6.37 -2.43
C ALA A 413 33.90 5.89 -0.99
N VAL A 414 32.95 6.47 -0.27
CA VAL A 414 32.60 6.12 1.11
C VAL A 414 31.13 5.69 1.21
N SER A 415 30.78 4.94 2.29
CA SER A 415 29.41 4.47 2.45
C SER A 415 28.43 5.62 2.72
N ILE A 416 27.26 5.54 2.12
CA ILE A 416 26.15 6.51 2.33
C ILE A 416 25.79 6.59 3.81
N HIS A 417 25.83 5.46 4.51
CA HIS A 417 25.55 5.38 5.94
C HIS A 417 26.53 6.27 6.73
N SER A 418 27.83 6.14 6.50
CA SER A 418 28.84 6.90 7.24
C SER A 418 28.77 8.42 6.97
N VAL A 419 28.45 8.83 5.72
CA VAL A 419 28.24 10.25 5.38
C VAL A 419 27.01 10.80 6.13
N ARG A 420 25.90 10.07 6.12
CA ARG A 420 24.67 10.47 6.82
C ARG A 420 24.83 10.45 8.34
N ASP A 421 25.67 9.55 8.83
CA ASP A 421 25.97 9.50 10.27
C ASP A 421 26.81 10.67 10.73
N ALA A 422 27.72 11.16 9.89
CA ALA A 422 28.47 12.39 10.12
C ALA A 422 27.61 13.66 10.05
N CYS A 423 26.36 13.59 9.60
CA CYS A 423 25.44 14.71 9.45
C CYS A 423 24.26 14.64 10.41
N ALA A 424 23.90 15.75 11.04
CA ALA A 424 22.60 15.98 11.67
C ALA A 424 21.82 16.97 10.78
N TYR A 425 20.57 16.66 10.46
CA TYR A 425 19.78 17.42 9.48
C TYR A 425 18.41 17.81 10.01
N VAL A 426 18.07 19.08 9.84
CA VAL A 426 16.73 19.63 10.08
C VAL A 426 16.17 20.10 8.74
N PRO A 427 15.18 19.40 8.16
CA PRO A 427 14.61 19.80 6.88
C PRO A 427 13.70 21.03 7.00
N GLN A 428 13.43 21.68 5.88
CA GLN A 428 12.47 22.78 5.78
C GLN A 428 11.07 22.34 6.22
N ASP A 429 10.60 21.19 5.70
CA ASP A 429 9.34 20.56 6.14
C ASP A 429 9.60 19.61 7.29
N ASN A 430 9.38 20.09 8.51
CA ASN A 430 9.63 19.32 9.72
C ASN A 430 8.62 18.19 9.90
N PHE A 431 9.09 16.96 9.96
CA PHE A 431 8.29 15.78 10.21
C PHE A 431 8.48 15.25 11.63
N LEU A 432 7.37 15.13 12.37
CA LEU A 432 7.33 14.46 13.67
C LEU A 432 6.47 13.19 13.56
N PHE A 433 6.97 12.12 14.14
CA PHE A 433 6.25 10.84 14.21
C PHE A 433 5.10 10.92 15.21
N SER A 434 4.07 10.11 14.98
CA SER A 434 2.95 9.94 15.92
C SER A 434 3.41 9.11 17.13
N ASP A 435 4.22 9.74 17.98
CA ASP A 435 4.88 9.14 19.13
C ASP A 435 5.13 10.23 20.20
N THR A 436 5.71 9.88 21.35
CA THR A 436 6.03 10.84 22.40
C THR A 436 7.03 11.91 21.93
N ILE A 437 7.02 13.06 22.58
CA ILE A 437 8.02 14.12 22.33
C ILE A 437 9.41 13.60 22.65
N ALA A 438 9.59 12.85 23.74
CA ALA A 438 10.87 12.22 24.09
C ALA A 438 11.39 11.34 22.96
N HIS A 439 10.57 10.47 22.40
CA HIS A 439 10.95 9.57 21.31
C HIS A 439 11.25 10.36 20.01
N ASN A 440 10.47 11.39 19.73
CA ASN A 440 10.75 12.27 18.60
C ASN A 440 12.08 12.97 18.69
N ILE A 441 12.48 13.49 19.86
CA ILE A 441 13.81 14.09 20.06
C ILE A 441 14.89 13.02 20.02
N GLY A 442 14.67 11.86 20.68
CA GLY A 442 15.60 10.74 20.75
C GLY A 442 15.81 9.98 19.45
N PHE A 443 14.99 10.21 18.42
CA PHE A 443 14.94 9.40 17.19
C PHE A 443 16.29 9.19 16.48
N GLY A 444 17.21 10.12 16.59
CA GLY A 444 18.52 10.08 15.93
C GLY A 444 19.64 9.39 16.73
N VAL A 445 19.38 8.89 17.93
CA VAL A 445 20.37 8.31 18.84
C VAL A 445 19.78 7.11 19.55
N ASP A 446 20.45 5.96 19.43
CA ASP A 446 20.09 4.78 20.20
C ASP A 446 20.36 5.02 21.70
N ASP A 447 19.43 4.62 22.57
CA ASP A 447 19.55 4.72 24.03
C ASP A 447 19.80 6.15 24.60
N ALA A 448 19.17 7.18 24.00
CA ALA A 448 19.26 8.55 24.50
C ALA A 448 18.71 8.68 25.93
N SER A 449 19.53 9.20 26.88
CA SER A 449 19.06 9.44 28.24
C SER A 449 18.07 10.60 28.31
N GLN A 450 17.13 10.57 29.28
CA GLN A 450 16.19 11.67 29.51
C GLN A 450 16.92 13.01 29.77
N ALA A 451 18.10 12.96 30.42
CA ALA A 451 18.90 14.15 30.68
C ALA A 451 19.49 14.74 29.39
N ASP A 452 19.87 13.91 28.42
CA ASP A 452 20.39 14.38 27.13
C ASP A 452 19.25 14.95 26.28
N ILE A 453 18.07 14.33 26.29
CA ILE A 453 16.84 14.82 25.65
C ILE A 453 16.46 16.21 26.22
N ASP A 454 16.45 16.37 27.56
CA ASP A 454 16.14 17.63 28.23
C ASP A 454 17.17 18.73 27.88
N ARG A 455 18.45 18.38 27.83
CA ARG A 455 19.51 19.29 27.39
C ARG A 455 19.34 19.74 25.94
N ALA A 456 19.04 18.81 25.04
CA ALA A 456 18.81 19.12 23.63
C ALA A 456 17.57 20.02 23.46
N ALA A 457 16.49 19.75 24.19
CA ALA A 457 15.30 20.59 24.22
C ALA A 457 15.58 22.01 24.76
N ALA A 458 16.42 22.15 25.78
CA ALA A 458 16.84 23.44 26.30
C ALA A 458 17.67 24.23 25.27
N LEU A 459 18.60 23.58 24.55
CA LEU A 459 19.37 24.20 23.48
C LEU A 459 18.51 24.71 22.32
N ALA A 460 17.42 23.99 22.01
CA ALA A 460 16.45 24.36 20.98
C ALA A 460 15.35 25.33 21.48
N ASP A 461 15.43 25.81 22.70
CA ASP A 461 14.47 26.73 23.35
C ASP A 461 13.02 26.18 23.35
N VAL A 462 12.87 24.86 23.54
CA VAL A 462 11.53 24.20 23.54
C VAL A 462 11.20 23.49 24.85
N ARG A 463 12.18 23.35 25.75
CA ARG A 463 12.06 22.65 27.01
C ARG A 463 10.87 23.13 27.85
N ASP A 464 10.77 24.42 28.07
CA ASP A 464 9.73 25.00 28.93
C ASP A 464 8.33 24.76 28.34
N ASN A 465 8.20 24.86 27.03
CA ASN A 465 6.94 24.49 26.36
C ASN A 465 6.58 23.01 26.52
N ILE A 466 7.58 22.12 26.54
CA ILE A 466 7.35 20.68 26.74
C ILE A 466 6.90 20.41 28.16
N VAL A 467 7.53 21.04 29.14
CA VAL A 467 7.20 20.89 30.57
C VAL A 467 5.77 21.38 30.88
N ASP A 468 5.30 22.39 30.15
CA ASP A 468 3.94 22.95 30.29
C ASP A 468 2.85 22.02 29.74
N PHE A 469 3.18 21.00 28.93
CA PHE A 469 2.21 20.01 28.52
C PHE A 469 1.82 19.10 29.69
N LYS A 470 0.56 18.66 29.72
CA LYS A 470 0.03 17.80 30.81
C LYS A 470 0.90 16.59 31.11
N ASP A 471 1.41 15.93 30.06
CA ASP A 471 2.22 14.72 30.16
C ASP A 471 3.70 14.98 29.86
N GLY A 472 4.12 16.26 29.78
CA GLY A 472 5.50 16.67 29.52
C GLY A 472 6.10 15.99 28.29
N TYR A 473 7.27 15.38 28.44
CA TYR A 473 7.97 14.64 27.40
C TYR A 473 7.24 13.40 26.92
N GLU A 474 6.33 12.81 27.70
CA GLU A 474 5.49 11.66 27.35
C GLU A 474 4.25 12.07 26.54
N THR A 475 4.07 13.34 26.25
CA THR A 475 2.99 13.84 25.40
C THR A 475 3.10 13.21 24.01
N VAL A 476 2.06 12.45 23.62
CA VAL A 476 1.99 11.82 22.31
C VAL A 476 1.54 12.84 21.26
N LEU A 477 2.33 13.01 20.23
CA LEU A 477 2.02 13.86 19.09
C LEU A 477 1.10 13.13 18.12
N GLY A 478 0.06 13.83 17.62
CA GLY A 478 -0.78 13.30 16.54
C GLY A 478 -0.02 13.18 15.21
N GLU A 479 -0.72 12.68 14.19
CA GLU A 479 -0.14 12.54 12.85
C GLU A 479 0.57 13.84 12.41
N ARG A 480 1.82 13.70 11.98
CA ARG A 480 2.68 14.82 11.57
C ARG A 480 2.81 15.93 12.60
N GLY A 481 2.62 15.65 13.90
CA GLY A 481 2.75 16.64 14.96
C GLY A 481 1.66 17.71 14.99
N VAL A 482 0.43 17.36 14.64
CA VAL A 482 -0.73 18.30 14.60
C VAL A 482 -1.04 18.92 15.96
N THR A 483 -0.64 18.30 17.06
CA THR A 483 -0.90 18.75 18.43
C THR A 483 -0.01 19.91 18.90
N VAL A 484 1.05 20.24 18.17
CA VAL A 484 1.98 21.32 18.50
C VAL A 484 2.01 22.41 17.44
N SER A 485 2.33 23.65 17.83
CA SER A 485 2.45 24.77 16.89
C SER A 485 3.60 24.56 15.90
N GLY A 486 3.57 25.25 14.75
CA GLY A 486 4.64 25.19 13.75
C GLY A 486 6.01 25.49 14.34
N GLY A 487 6.15 26.54 15.17
CA GLY A 487 7.41 26.88 15.84
C GLY A 487 7.84 25.84 16.89
N GLN A 488 6.91 25.21 17.63
CA GLN A 488 7.24 24.11 18.55
C GLN A 488 7.72 22.88 17.77
N LYS A 489 7.04 22.53 16.68
CA LYS A 489 7.43 21.42 15.80
C LYS A 489 8.84 21.60 15.25
N GLN A 490 9.16 22.80 14.82
CA GLN A 490 10.48 23.15 14.30
C GLN A 490 11.56 23.02 15.38
N ARG A 491 11.31 23.55 16.59
CA ARG A 491 12.24 23.46 17.71
C ARG A 491 12.45 22.02 18.22
N ILE A 492 11.41 21.18 18.21
CA ILE A 492 11.55 19.73 18.50
C ILE A 492 12.45 19.05 17.46
N SER A 493 12.33 19.42 16.17
CA SER A 493 13.20 18.89 15.11
C SER A 493 14.65 19.39 15.25
N ILE A 494 14.86 20.63 15.70
CA ILE A 494 16.20 21.16 16.03
C ILE A 494 16.77 20.40 17.22
N ALA A 495 15.99 20.16 18.28
CA ALA A 495 16.43 19.36 19.44
C ALA A 495 16.87 17.95 19.03
N ARG A 496 16.12 17.28 18.14
CA ARG A 496 16.48 15.97 17.53
C ARG A 496 17.87 16.01 16.88
N ALA A 497 18.13 17.03 16.07
CA ALA A 497 19.41 17.17 15.38
C ALA A 497 20.57 17.51 16.34
N LEU A 498 20.32 18.35 17.34
CA LEU A 498 21.31 18.70 18.36
C LEU A 498 21.66 17.51 19.25
N LEU A 499 20.71 16.66 19.58
CA LEU A 499 20.94 15.45 20.36
C LEU A 499 21.91 14.50 19.64
N LYS A 500 21.78 14.33 18.31
CA LYS A 500 22.71 13.51 17.50
C LYS A 500 24.16 14.00 17.59
N ASN A 501 24.37 15.30 17.82
CA ASN A 501 25.69 15.93 18.03
C ASN A 501 26.74 15.57 16.96
N ALA A 502 26.35 15.35 15.74
CA ALA A 502 27.18 14.98 14.60
C ALA A 502 28.24 16.06 14.27
N PRO A 503 29.37 15.75 13.60
CA PRO A 503 30.36 16.71 13.13
C PRO A 503 29.77 17.84 12.27
N ILE A 504 28.82 17.51 11.40
CA ILE A 504 28.14 18.45 10.51
C ILE A 504 26.68 18.61 10.96
N LEU A 505 26.26 19.85 11.22
CA LEU A 505 24.85 20.19 11.44
C LEU A 505 24.32 20.97 10.24
N ILE A 506 23.18 20.55 9.71
CA ILE A 506 22.53 21.20 8.58
C ILE A 506 21.14 21.65 9.02
N LEU A 507 20.88 22.95 8.89
CA LEU A 507 19.60 23.59 9.19
C LEU A 507 19.05 24.19 7.89
N ASP A 508 18.04 23.55 7.28
CA ASP A 508 17.44 24.02 6.03
C ASP A 508 16.17 24.82 6.32
N ASP A 509 16.27 26.14 6.26
CA ASP A 509 15.22 27.14 6.56
C ASP A 509 14.44 26.84 7.87
N SER A 510 15.14 26.18 8.80
CA SER A 510 14.54 25.58 9.99
C SER A 510 14.40 26.53 11.18
N VAL A 511 14.74 27.81 11.03
CA VAL A 511 14.53 28.85 12.05
C VAL A 511 13.56 29.95 11.59
N SER A 512 12.99 29.84 10.40
CA SER A 512 12.10 30.86 9.81
C SER A 512 10.70 30.92 10.42
N ALA A 513 10.21 29.82 11.02
CA ALA A 513 8.86 29.74 11.60
C ALA A 513 8.82 30.06 13.11
N VAL A 514 9.92 30.47 13.70
CA VAL A 514 9.98 30.95 15.08
C VAL A 514 10.05 32.48 15.13
N ASP A 515 9.67 33.06 16.25
CA ASP A 515 9.81 34.51 16.46
C ASP A 515 11.29 34.91 16.58
N THR A 516 11.60 36.21 16.32
CA THR A 516 12.97 36.76 16.26
C THR A 516 13.75 36.59 17.57
N ARG A 517 13.06 36.59 18.72
CA ARG A 517 13.71 36.38 20.01
C ARG A 517 14.15 34.93 20.18
N THR A 518 13.27 33.99 19.88
CA THR A 518 13.57 32.56 19.93
C THR A 518 14.63 32.18 18.90
N GLU A 519 14.58 32.74 17.67
CA GLU A 519 15.63 32.57 16.65
C GLU A 519 17.01 32.97 17.20
N LYS A 520 17.11 34.14 17.80
CA LYS A 520 18.35 34.62 18.38
C LYS A 520 18.90 33.72 19.49
N ILE A 521 18.01 33.23 20.38
CA ILE A 521 18.39 32.31 21.47
C ILE A 521 18.95 31.00 20.87
N ILE A 522 18.28 30.46 19.86
CA ILE A 522 18.74 29.23 19.19
C ILE A 522 20.11 29.44 18.54
N LEU A 523 20.31 30.54 17.80
CA LEU A 523 21.60 30.85 17.15
C LEU A 523 22.73 31.06 18.16
N ASP A 524 22.49 31.74 19.28
CA ASP A 524 23.48 31.93 20.35
C ASP A 524 23.82 30.59 21.04
N ASN A 525 22.84 29.74 21.28
CA ASN A 525 23.03 28.38 21.80
C ASN A 525 23.83 27.51 20.82
N LEU A 526 23.55 27.59 19.51
CA LEU A 526 24.30 26.88 18.48
C LEU A 526 25.77 27.32 18.44
N LYS A 527 26.03 28.63 18.47
CA LYS A 527 27.38 29.17 18.47
C LYS A 527 28.23 28.64 19.63
N THR A 528 27.60 28.47 20.81
CA THR A 528 28.29 27.98 22.01
C THR A 528 28.42 26.45 22.01
N SER A 529 27.32 25.72 21.75
CA SER A 529 27.30 24.26 21.85
C SER A 529 27.98 23.55 20.66
N ARG A 530 28.14 24.26 19.53
CA ARG A 530 28.75 23.74 18.30
C ARG A 530 30.14 24.27 18.03
N ALA A 531 30.80 24.94 19.02
CA ALA A 531 32.17 25.44 18.86
C ALA A 531 33.12 24.34 18.36
N GLY A 532 33.81 24.56 17.24
CA GLY A 532 34.72 23.61 16.61
C GLY A 532 34.02 22.51 15.74
N LYS A 533 32.71 22.57 15.57
CA LYS A 533 31.95 21.69 14.67
C LYS A 533 31.30 22.48 13.53
N THR A 534 31.22 21.87 12.36
CA THR A 534 30.69 22.53 11.16
C THR A 534 29.17 22.70 11.26
N THR A 535 28.70 23.90 10.91
CA THR A 535 27.27 24.20 10.86
C THR A 535 26.91 24.84 9.51
N LEU A 536 25.99 24.24 8.77
CA LEU A 536 25.41 24.81 7.55
C LEU A 536 24.01 25.32 7.88
N LEU A 537 23.78 26.60 7.61
CA LEU A 537 22.50 27.25 7.80
C LEU A 537 22.00 27.79 6.47
N ILE A 538 20.97 27.17 5.91
CA ILE A 538 20.25 27.71 4.78
C ILE A 538 19.17 28.65 5.32
N ALA A 539 19.18 29.90 4.89
CA ALA A 539 18.19 30.88 5.31
C ALA A 539 17.74 31.77 4.15
N HIS A 540 16.51 32.24 4.29
CA HIS A 540 15.95 33.27 3.44
C HIS A 540 16.20 34.70 4.00
N ARG A 541 16.42 34.81 5.31
CA ARG A 541 16.71 36.08 5.96
C ARG A 541 18.22 36.29 6.16
N ILE A 542 18.70 37.46 5.79
CA ILE A 542 20.11 37.81 5.98
C ILE A 542 20.47 37.94 7.46
N SER A 543 19.56 38.49 8.28
CA SER A 543 19.75 38.63 9.74
C SER A 543 20.11 37.31 10.43
N THR A 544 19.66 36.18 9.89
CA THR A 544 19.95 34.83 10.41
C THR A 544 21.38 34.38 10.16
N VAL A 545 22.03 34.86 9.08
CA VAL A 545 23.35 34.40 8.62
C VAL A 545 24.47 35.47 8.70
N GLU A 546 24.13 36.72 8.92
CA GLU A 546 25.12 37.84 8.89
C GLU A 546 26.25 37.69 9.90
N GLN A 547 26.00 36.98 11.02
CA GLN A 547 26.98 36.76 12.10
C GLN A 547 27.81 35.49 11.95
N LEU A 548 27.58 34.70 10.88
CA LEU A 548 28.32 33.47 10.61
C LEU A 548 29.71 33.78 10.02
N ASP A 549 30.60 32.80 10.12
CA ASP A 549 31.99 32.94 9.65
C ASP A 549 32.09 33.22 8.15
N LYS A 550 31.15 32.63 7.37
CA LYS A 550 31.15 32.69 5.92
C LYS A 550 29.72 32.60 5.37
N ILE A 551 29.49 33.32 4.29
CA ILE A 551 28.25 33.24 3.53
C ILE A 551 28.56 32.78 2.11
N VAL A 552 27.77 31.84 1.58
CA VAL A 552 27.73 31.40 0.18
C VAL A 552 26.48 31.97 -0.45
N PHE A 553 26.66 32.93 -1.35
CA PHE A 553 25.55 33.53 -2.09
C PHE A 553 25.33 32.82 -3.42
N ILE A 554 24.11 32.27 -3.61
CA ILE A 554 23.73 31.47 -4.79
C ILE A 554 22.63 32.22 -5.56
N GLU A 555 22.84 32.40 -6.85
CA GLU A 555 21.83 32.91 -7.79
C GLU A 555 21.78 32.04 -9.05
N ASP A 556 20.58 31.68 -9.49
CA ASP A 556 20.32 30.87 -10.69
C ASP A 556 21.16 29.59 -10.81
N GLY A 557 21.41 28.93 -9.67
CA GLY A 557 22.15 27.68 -9.60
C GLY A 557 23.69 27.85 -9.60
N ARG A 558 24.20 29.07 -9.53
CA ARG A 558 25.66 29.41 -9.48
C ARG A 558 26.02 30.02 -8.16
N VAL A 559 27.26 29.79 -7.72
CA VAL A 559 27.85 30.52 -6.61
C VAL A 559 28.39 31.83 -7.16
N GLU A 560 27.75 32.92 -6.79
CA GLU A 560 28.15 34.28 -7.21
C GLU A 560 29.24 34.88 -6.30
N ALA A 561 29.17 34.60 -5.00
CA ALA A 561 30.16 35.14 -4.06
C ALA A 561 30.25 34.25 -2.81
N VAL A 562 31.46 34.21 -2.20
CA VAL A 562 31.73 33.46 -0.96
C VAL A 562 32.64 34.34 -0.07
N GLY A 563 32.23 34.62 1.16
CA GLY A 563 33.00 35.41 2.12
C GLY A 563 32.18 35.83 3.33
N PRO A 564 32.76 36.60 4.27
CA PRO A 564 32.03 37.21 5.38
C PRO A 564 31.01 38.25 4.91
N HIS A 565 29.96 38.49 5.71
CA HIS A 565 28.88 39.43 5.40
C HIS A 565 29.40 40.81 4.91
N ASP A 566 30.33 41.44 5.65
CA ASP A 566 30.84 42.78 5.34
C ASP A 566 31.60 42.84 4.01
N GLU A 567 32.32 41.78 3.66
CA GLU A 567 33.02 41.64 2.39
C GLU A 567 32.05 41.51 1.23
N LEU A 568 31.06 40.63 1.34
CA LEU A 568 30.04 40.41 0.31
C LEU A 568 29.18 41.65 0.10
N TYR A 569 28.81 42.34 1.16
CA TYR A 569 28.03 43.58 1.07
C TYR A 569 28.76 44.68 0.29
N ARG A 570 30.13 44.72 0.36
CA ARG A 570 30.96 45.69 -0.37
C ARG A 570 31.26 45.25 -1.80
N SER A 571 31.49 43.95 -2.04
CA SER A 571 32.03 43.42 -3.29
C SER A 571 30.98 42.92 -4.27
N CYS A 572 29.84 42.40 -3.78
CA CYS A 572 28.77 41.79 -4.60
C CYS A 572 27.53 42.69 -4.65
N ALA A 573 27.22 43.21 -5.85
CA ALA A 573 26.11 44.14 -6.02
C ALA A 573 24.74 43.46 -5.80
N GLU A 574 24.57 42.21 -6.27
CA GLU A 574 23.36 41.41 -6.13
C GLU A 574 23.10 41.06 -4.66
N TYR A 575 24.15 40.65 -3.91
CA TYR A 575 24.04 40.40 -2.49
C TYR A 575 23.64 41.66 -1.69
N ARG A 576 24.30 42.80 -1.98
CA ARG A 576 23.93 44.10 -1.38
C ARG A 576 22.46 44.43 -1.63
N ARG A 577 22.03 44.32 -2.88
CA ARG A 577 20.62 44.59 -3.26
C ARG A 577 19.65 43.72 -2.45
N MET A 578 19.96 42.45 -2.26
CA MET A 578 19.11 41.55 -1.47
C MET A 578 19.07 41.99 0.01
N VAL A 579 20.22 42.35 0.59
CA VAL A 579 20.31 42.88 1.99
C VAL A 579 19.49 44.16 2.14
N ASP A 580 19.64 45.11 1.23
CA ASP A 580 18.96 46.41 1.29
C ASP A 580 17.44 46.24 1.13
N LEU A 581 16.99 45.37 0.28
CA LEU A 581 15.56 45.06 0.12
C LEU A 581 14.96 44.44 1.40
N GLN A 582 15.63 43.48 2.03
CA GLN A 582 15.16 42.89 3.28
C GLN A 582 15.12 43.89 4.43
N LYS A 583 16.09 44.78 4.53
CA LYS A 583 16.08 45.87 5.53
C LYS A 583 14.88 46.79 5.35
N LEU A 584 14.56 47.16 4.11
CA LEU A 584 13.36 47.98 3.82
C LEU A 584 12.06 47.26 4.20
N GLU A 585 11.94 45.94 3.89
CA GLU A 585 10.77 45.13 4.27
C GLU A 585 10.61 45.03 5.79
N ASP A 586 11.71 44.90 6.54
CA ASP A 586 11.71 44.89 8.01
C ASP A 586 11.31 46.23 8.61
N GLU A 587 11.73 47.37 8.01
CA GLU A 587 11.37 48.72 8.43
C GLU A 587 9.89 49.03 8.14
N GLU A 588 9.36 48.63 6.98
CA GLU A 588 7.95 48.82 6.62
C GLU A 588 7.03 47.89 7.44
N GLY A 589 7.43 46.63 7.70
CA GLY A 589 6.71 45.68 8.53
C GLY A 589 6.68 46.07 10.03
N GLY A 590 7.70 46.73 10.53
CA GLY A 590 7.76 47.24 11.92
C GLY A 590 6.90 48.49 12.19
N GLY A 591 6.52 49.22 11.14
CA GLY A 591 5.74 50.45 11.26
C GLY A 591 4.21 50.31 11.39
N SER A 592 3.67 49.10 11.27
CA SER A 592 2.20 48.89 11.29
C SER A 592 1.62 48.36 12.63
N HIS A 593 2.43 48.27 13.68
CA HIS A 593 1.99 47.93 15.04
C HIS A 593 2.38 48.99 16.05
N GLY A 594 1.90 50.22 15.85
CA GLY A 594 1.87 51.31 16.80
C GLY A 594 0.44 51.60 17.25
#